data_1e0ce034bbc54202dca3cc87fb322a8d
#
_entry.id   1e0ce034bbc54202dca3cc87fb322a8d
#
_cell.length_a   1.000
_cell.length_b   1.000
_cell.length_c   1.000
_cell.angle_alpha   90.00
_cell.angle_beta   90.00
_cell.angle_gamma   90.00
#
_symmetry.space_group_name_H-M   'P 1'
#
loop_
_entity.id
_entity.type
_entity.pdbx_description
1 polymer ?
#
loop_
_entity_poly.entity_id
_entity_poly.type
_entity_poly.pdbx_seq_one_letter_code
_entity_poly.pdbx_strand_id
1 'polypeptide(L)'
;MARVKGGNVSKNRRRKVLKAAKGYFGSKHRLYKTAQEQTFHSGAYAFRDRKQNKSNFRKLWITRINAACRENNISYSKFIGGLEKAGIVINRKMLSEVAIDNPKYFAELVKMAENANNGVAPKAEKAEKKVETVKEEITDLSKLTVAELKKLASEKNIEGYTSMKKAELLEALK
;
A
#
# COMPACT_ATOMS: atom_id res chain seq x y z
N MET A 1 -66.52 -9.57 5.73
CA MET A 1 -65.07 -9.50 5.85
C MET A 1 -64.51 -8.67 4.71
N ALA A 2 -63.62 -7.74 4.99
CA ALA A 2 -62.94 -6.97 3.95
C ALA A 2 -61.97 -7.87 3.19
N ARG A 3 -62.04 -7.88 1.85
CA ARG A 3 -61.12 -8.65 0.98
C ARG A 3 -59.79 -7.91 0.85
N VAL A 4 -58.72 -8.51 1.35
CA VAL A 4 -57.35 -7.97 1.17
C VAL A 4 -56.86 -8.26 -0.25
N LYS A 5 -56.54 -7.22 -1.00
CA LYS A 5 -55.92 -7.32 -2.33
C LYS A 5 -54.41 -7.29 -2.18
N GLY A 6 -53.68 -8.11 -2.97
CA GLY A 6 -52.23 -8.26 -2.86
C GLY A 6 -51.35 -7.01 -3.19
N GLY A 7 -51.96 -5.89 -3.54
CA GLY A 7 -51.31 -4.63 -3.82
C GLY A 7 -50.20 -4.71 -4.88
N ASN A 8 -49.13 -3.89 -4.72
CA ASN A 8 -48.04 -3.77 -5.70
C ASN A 8 -46.79 -4.61 -5.37
N VAL A 9 -46.85 -5.53 -4.38
CA VAL A 9 -45.65 -6.27 -3.92
C VAL A 9 -45.00 -7.07 -5.03
N SER A 10 -45.75 -7.85 -5.80
CA SER A 10 -45.23 -8.65 -6.92
C SER A 10 -44.62 -7.76 -8.03
N LYS A 11 -45.28 -6.63 -8.34
CA LYS A 11 -44.80 -5.65 -9.32
C LYS A 11 -43.49 -5.02 -8.87
N ASN A 12 -43.39 -4.62 -7.62
CA ASN A 12 -42.16 -4.02 -7.07
C ASN A 12 -40.98 -5.00 -7.03
N ARG A 13 -41.25 -6.28 -6.66
CA ARG A 13 -40.22 -7.33 -6.70
C ARG A 13 -39.68 -7.54 -8.11
N ARG A 14 -40.54 -7.66 -9.12
CA ARG A 14 -40.12 -7.78 -10.52
C ARG A 14 -39.37 -6.54 -11.02
N ARG A 15 -39.87 -5.35 -10.68
CA ARG A 15 -39.24 -4.07 -11.04
C ARG A 15 -37.81 -3.94 -10.46
N LYS A 16 -37.58 -4.42 -9.24
CA LYS A 16 -36.24 -4.42 -8.63
C LYS A 16 -35.24 -5.24 -9.45
N VAL A 17 -35.62 -6.45 -9.88
CA VAL A 17 -34.76 -7.33 -10.72
C VAL A 17 -34.51 -6.70 -12.08
N LEU A 18 -35.56 -6.22 -12.76
CA LEU A 18 -35.42 -5.58 -14.07
C LEU A 18 -34.57 -4.28 -14.01
N LYS A 19 -34.66 -3.54 -12.89
CA LYS A 19 -33.80 -2.38 -12.65
C LYS A 19 -32.33 -2.77 -12.48
N ALA A 20 -32.04 -3.88 -11.80
CA ALA A 20 -30.68 -4.40 -11.65
C ALA A 20 -30.07 -4.92 -12.95
N ALA A 21 -30.94 -5.48 -13.84
CA ALA A 21 -30.53 -5.99 -15.15
C ALA A 21 -30.52 -4.92 -16.25
N LYS A 22 -30.81 -3.66 -15.95
CA LYS A 22 -30.83 -2.56 -16.92
C LYS A 22 -29.47 -2.42 -17.60
N GLY A 23 -29.48 -2.31 -18.93
CA GLY A 23 -28.25 -2.27 -19.74
C GLY A 23 -27.72 -3.62 -20.20
N TYR A 24 -28.29 -4.75 -19.77
CA TYR A 24 -27.89 -6.06 -20.27
C TYR A 24 -28.37 -6.29 -21.69
N PHE A 25 -27.54 -6.98 -22.46
CA PHE A 25 -27.76 -7.19 -23.89
C PHE A 25 -29.07 -7.99 -24.20
N GLY A 26 -29.79 -7.58 -25.23
CA GLY A 26 -30.95 -8.29 -25.78
C GLY A 26 -32.14 -8.37 -24.84
N SER A 27 -32.76 -9.56 -24.74
CA SER A 27 -33.93 -9.81 -23.86
C SER A 27 -33.61 -9.86 -22.38
N LYS A 28 -32.33 -9.94 -21.98
CA LYS A 28 -31.86 -10.08 -20.61
C LYS A 28 -32.23 -8.90 -19.71
N HIS A 29 -32.53 -7.71 -20.27
CA HIS A 29 -33.01 -6.57 -19.48
C HIS A 29 -34.53 -6.39 -19.53
N ARG A 30 -35.25 -7.13 -20.36
CA ARG A 30 -36.72 -6.98 -20.56
C ARG A 30 -37.53 -8.11 -19.95
N LEU A 31 -37.09 -9.39 -20.18
CA LEU A 31 -37.80 -10.56 -19.70
C LEU A 31 -37.39 -10.92 -18.29
N TYR A 32 -38.37 -11.03 -17.37
CA TYR A 32 -38.10 -11.21 -15.94
C TYR A 32 -37.26 -12.46 -15.62
N LYS A 33 -37.62 -13.64 -16.23
CA LYS A 33 -36.88 -14.90 -15.99
C LYS A 33 -35.42 -14.80 -16.38
N THR A 34 -35.15 -14.35 -17.62
CA THR A 34 -33.77 -14.19 -18.11
C THR A 34 -33.00 -13.08 -17.40
N ALA A 35 -33.68 -12.00 -17.01
CA ALA A 35 -33.09 -10.92 -16.19
C ALA A 35 -32.67 -11.43 -14.80
N GLN A 36 -33.50 -12.22 -14.17
CA GLN A 36 -33.23 -12.78 -12.83
C GLN A 36 -32.04 -13.73 -12.88
N GLU A 37 -32.00 -14.66 -13.84
CA GLU A 37 -30.90 -15.59 -14.05
C GLU A 37 -29.58 -14.84 -14.32
N GLN A 38 -29.61 -13.87 -15.21
CA GLN A 38 -28.42 -13.06 -15.53
C GLN A 38 -27.92 -12.25 -14.34
N THR A 39 -28.81 -11.74 -13.49
CA THR A 39 -28.44 -11.02 -12.27
C THR A 39 -27.74 -11.95 -11.27
N PHE A 40 -28.19 -13.20 -11.12
CA PHE A 40 -27.52 -14.18 -10.27
C PHE A 40 -26.12 -14.54 -10.81
N HIS A 41 -25.97 -14.81 -12.11
CA HIS A 41 -24.68 -15.05 -12.71
C HIS A 41 -23.73 -13.86 -12.56
N SER A 42 -24.21 -12.65 -12.79
CA SER A 42 -23.44 -11.43 -12.59
C SER A 42 -22.93 -11.30 -11.15
N GLY A 43 -23.79 -11.58 -10.17
CA GLY A 43 -23.40 -11.57 -8.75
C GLY A 43 -22.33 -12.61 -8.41
N ALA A 44 -22.48 -13.83 -8.94
CA ALA A 44 -21.51 -14.91 -8.76
C ALA A 44 -20.15 -14.57 -9.40
N TYR A 45 -20.15 -14.02 -10.62
CA TYR A 45 -18.92 -13.57 -11.28
C TYR A 45 -18.26 -12.43 -10.54
N ALA A 46 -19.02 -11.43 -10.13
CA ALA A 46 -18.47 -10.31 -9.36
C ALA A 46 -17.83 -10.77 -8.04
N PHE A 47 -18.40 -11.76 -7.35
CA PHE A 47 -17.80 -12.35 -6.15
C PHE A 47 -16.48 -13.06 -6.44
N ARG A 48 -16.47 -13.93 -7.45
CA ARG A 48 -15.26 -14.66 -7.88
C ARG A 48 -14.15 -13.72 -8.32
N ASP A 49 -14.49 -12.74 -9.15
CA ASP A 49 -13.51 -11.86 -9.79
C ASP A 49 -12.91 -10.85 -8.80
N ARG A 50 -13.66 -10.44 -7.76
CA ARG A 50 -13.08 -9.68 -6.64
C ARG A 50 -12.00 -10.48 -5.90
N LYS A 51 -12.14 -11.79 -5.77
CA LYS A 51 -11.09 -12.67 -5.20
C LYS A 51 -9.90 -12.81 -6.15
N GLN A 52 -10.16 -12.94 -7.46
CA GLN A 52 -9.10 -13.07 -8.47
C GLN A 52 -8.31 -11.77 -8.69
N ASN A 53 -8.88 -10.62 -8.35
CA ASN A 53 -8.26 -9.32 -8.60
C ASN A 53 -6.87 -9.20 -7.96
N LYS A 54 -6.70 -9.75 -6.76
CA LYS A 54 -5.40 -9.82 -6.07
C LYS A 54 -4.34 -10.55 -6.90
N SER A 55 -4.69 -11.69 -7.48
CA SER A 55 -3.79 -12.49 -8.33
C SER A 55 -3.50 -11.80 -9.64
N ASN A 56 -4.49 -11.13 -10.24
CA ASN A 56 -4.34 -10.40 -11.48
C ASN A 56 -3.38 -9.21 -11.34
N PHE A 57 -3.54 -8.41 -10.29
CA PHE A 57 -2.60 -7.32 -10.00
C PHE A 57 -1.21 -7.83 -9.67
N ARG A 58 -1.08 -8.91 -8.91
CA ARG A 58 0.23 -9.50 -8.64
C ARG A 58 0.94 -9.95 -9.92
N LYS A 59 0.23 -10.57 -10.86
CA LYS A 59 0.78 -10.94 -12.19
C LYS A 59 1.28 -9.69 -12.92
N LEU A 60 0.50 -8.61 -12.93
CA LEU A 60 0.87 -7.37 -13.59
C LEU A 60 2.14 -6.75 -12.98
N TRP A 61 2.25 -6.69 -11.65
CA TRP A 61 3.46 -6.20 -10.97
C TRP A 61 4.68 -7.04 -11.31
N ILE A 62 4.55 -8.37 -11.28
CA ILE A 62 5.64 -9.29 -11.65
C ILE A 62 6.08 -9.07 -13.09
N THR A 63 5.16 -8.87 -14.03
CA THR A 63 5.49 -8.60 -15.44
C THR A 63 6.28 -7.29 -15.58
N ARG A 64 5.88 -6.23 -14.90
CA ARG A 64 6.58 -4.93 -14.91
C ARG A 64 7.98 -5.03 -14.30
N ILE A 65 8.11 -5.65 -13.13
CA ILE A 65 9.42 -5.88 -12.49
C ILE A 65 10.33 -6.73 -13.39
N ASN A 66 9.78 -7.78 -14.02
CA ASN A 66 10.56 -8.64 -14.92
C ASN A 66 11.06 -7.89 -16.15
N ALA A 67 10.27 -6.98 -16.72
CA ALA A 67 10.71 -6.12 -17.82
C ALA A 67 11.91 -5.25 -17.38
N ALA A 68 11.78 -4.54 -16.25
CA ALA A 68 12.86 -3.73 -15.72
C ALA A 68 14.13 -4.55 -15.32
N CYS A 69 13.94 -5.77 -14.81
CA CYS A 69 15.06 -6.68 -14.56
C CYS A 69 15.79 -7.06 -15.85
N ARG A 70 15.07 -7.33 -16.94
CA ARG A 70 15.69 -7.65 -18.23
C ARG A 70 16.48 -6.48 -18.82
N GLU A 71 16.00 -5.26 -18.67
CA GLU A 71 16.71 -4.04 -19.03
C GLU A 71 18.06 -3.92 -18.28
N ASN A 72 18.10 -4.38 -17.04
CA ASN A 72 19.31 -4.43 -16.21
C ASN A 72 20.07 -5.78 -16.29
N ASN A 73 19.80 -6.63 -17.26
CA ASN A 73 20.47 -7.92 -17.52
C ASN A 73 20.41 -8.94 -16.36
N ILE A 74 19.43 -8.83 -15.49
CA ILE A 74 19.19 -9.79 -14.39
C ILE A 74 17.87 -10.53 -14.58
N SER A 75 17.77 -11.80 -14.14
CA SER A 75 16.50 -12.50 -14.11
C SER A 75 15.68 -12.13 -12.86
N TYR A 76 14.35 -12.11 -13.00
CA TYR A 76 13.44 -11.83 -11.89
C TYR A 76 13.70 -12.69 -10.63
N SER A 77 13.97 -13.99 -10.82
CA SER A 77 14.24 -14.91 -9.71
C SER A 77 15.53 -14.56 -8.97
N LYS A 78 16.60 -14.25 -9.69
CA LYS A 78 17.87 -13.81 -9.11
C LYS A 78 17.72 -12.47 -8.38
N PHE A 79 16.96 -11.54 -8.95
CA PHE A 79 16.68 -10.24 -8.34
C PHE A 79 15.96 -10.39 -7.01
N ILE A 80 14.84 -11.12 -6.98
CA ILE A 80 14.06 -11.31 -5.74
C ILE A 80 14.85 -12.09 -4.69
N GLY A 81 15.54 -13.17 -5.09
CA GLY A 81 16.41 -13.93 -4.17
C GLY A 81 17.57 -13.11 -3.63
N GLY A 82 18.12 -12.20 -4.45
CA GLY A 82 19.17 -11.27 -4.04
C GLY A 82 18.66 -10.24 -3.03
N LEU A 83 17.47 -9.67 -3.23
CA LEU A 83 16.84 -8.77 -2.26
C LEU A 83 16.54 -9.46 -0.92
N GLU A 84 16.08 -10.71 -0.96
CA GLU A 84 15.86 -11.50 0.26
C GLU A 84 17.19 -11.73 1.03
N LYS A 85 18.26 -12.10 0.34
CA LYS A 85 19.60 -12.25 0.93
C LYS A 85 20.17 -10.94 1.47
N ALA A 86 19.88 -9.82 0.80
CA ALA A 86 20.24 -8.48 1.26
C ALA A 86 19.43 -8.00 2.46
N GLY A 87 18.39 -8.73 2.90
CA GLY A 87 17.48 -8.32 3.97
C GLY A 87 16.52 -7.20 3.57
N ILE A 88 16.38 -6.90 2.27
CA ILE A 88 15.52 -5.82 1.77
C ILE A 88 14.10 -6.35 1.56
N VAL A 89 13.17 -5.96 2.45
CA VAL A 89 11.77 -6.39 2.41
C VAL A 89 10.91 -5.31 1.74
N ILE A 90 10.74 -5.40 0.43
CA ILE A 90 9.86 -4.52 -0.34
C ILE A 90 8.77 -5.35 -1.03
N ASN A 91 7.52 -4.88 -1.00
CA ASN A 91 6.43 -5.60 -1.66
C ASN A 91 6.45 -5.38 -3.19
N ARG A 92 5.85 -6.33 -3.95
CA ARG A 92 5.88 -6.30 -5.42
C ARG A 92 5.18 -5.08 -6.01
N LYS A 93 4.17 -4.52 -5.34
CA LYS A 93 3.50 -3.31 -5.78
C LYS A 93 4.50 -2.14 -5.80
N MET A 94 5.17 -1.88 -4.69
CA MET A 94 6.16 -0.81 -4.57
C MET A 94 7.32 -1.00 -5.55
N LEU A 95 7.84 -2.23 -5.69
CA LEU A 95 8.88 -2.52 -6.68
C LEU A 95 8.44 -2.21 -8.12
N SER A 96 7.17 -2.49 -8.46
CA SER A 96 6.65 -2.17 -9.80
C SER A 96 6.45 -0.67 -10.03
N GLU A 97 6.13 0.10 -9.01
CA GLU A 97 6.03 1.55 -9.04
C GLU A 97 7.44 2.17 -9.19
N VAL A 98 8.39 1.72 -8.37
CA VAL A 98 9.81 2.14 -8.46
C VAL A 98 10.40 1.85 -9.84
N ALA A 99 10.08 0.70 -10.44
CA ALA A 99 10.56 0.33 -11.76
C ALA A 99 10.09 1.29 -12.87
N ILE A 100 8.93 1.94 -12.69
CA ILE A 100 8.36 2.90 -13.66
C ILE A 100 8.83 4.33 -13.34
N ASP A 101 8.69 4.75 -12.09
CA ASP A 101 8.88 6.14 -11.68
C ASP A 101 10.38 6.49 -11.48
N ASN A 102 11.17 5.53 -10.97
CA ASN A 102 12.57 5.74 -10.61
C ASN A 102 13.48 4.61 -11.12
N PRO A 103 13.73 4.50 -12.44
CA PRO A 103 14.55 3.42 -13.00
C PRO A 103 16.01 3.44 -12.51
N LYS A 104 16.53 4.62 -12.13
CA LYS A 104 17.87 4.75 -11.54
C LYS A 104 17.96 4.07 -10.18
N TYR A 105 16.98 4.31 -9.30
CA TYR A 105 16.93 3.64 -8.01
C TYR A 105 16.66 2.14 -8.14
N PHE A 106 15.89 1.73 -9.14
CA PHE A 106 15.71 0.31 -9.45
C PHE A 106 17.03 -0.37 -9.85
N ALA A 107 17.87 0.29 -10.65
CA ALA A 107 19.20 -0.21 -11.01
C ALA A 107 20.14 -0.32 -9.79
N GLU A 108 20.03 0.57 -8.80
CA GLU A 108 20.75 0.44 -7.52
C GLU A 108 20.30 -0.79 -6.74
N LEU A 109 18.99 -1.05 -6.67
CA LEU A 109 18.44 -2.26 -6.05
C LEU A 109 18.92 -3.54 -6.75
N VAL A 110 19.06 -3.52 -8.08
CA VAL A 110 19.62 -4.63 -8.86
C VAL A 110 21.06 -4.88 -8.46
N LYS A 111 21.90 -3.86 -8.38
CA LYS A 111 23.30 -3.98 -7.94
C LYS A 111 23.42 -4.54 -6.52
N MET A 112 22.57 -4.09 -5.60
CA MET A 112 22.52 -4.63 -4.23
C MET A 112 22.14 -6.11 -4.22
N ALA A 113 21.17 -6.52 -5.05
CA ALA A 113 20.75 -7.91 -5.19
C ALA A 113 21.84 -8.79 -5.81
N GLU A 114 22.59 -8.29 -6.80
CA GLU A 114 23.71 -9.00 -7.39
C GLU A 114 24.85 -9.18 -6.38
N ASN A 115 25.22 -8.14 -5.65
CA ASN A 115 26.24 -8.20 -4.60
C ASN A 115 25.87 -9.22 -3.52
N ALA A 116 24.61 -9.25 -3.08
CA ALA A 116 24.14 -10.22 -2.12
C ALA A 116 24.14 -11.66 -2.68
N ASN A 117 23.86 -11.84 -3.97
CA ASN A 117 23.94 -13.15 -4.61
C ASN A 117 25.39 -13.65 -4.75
N ASN A 118 26.35 -12.74 -4.93
CA ASN A 118 27.76 -13.02 -5.04
C ASN A 118 28.47 -13.14 -3.67
N GLY A 119 27.72 -13.13 -2.57
CA GLY A 119 28.26 -13.28 -1.21
C GLY A 119 28.91 -12.01 -0.63
N VAL A 120 28.85 -10.89 -1.34
CA VAL A 120 29.23 -9.59 -0.80
C VAL A 120 28.03 -9.05 -0.02
N ALA A 121 27.98 -9.36 1.28
CA ALA A 121 26.93 -8.85 2.15
C ALA A 121 26.93 -7.32 2.12
N PRO A 122 25.83 -6.67 1.75
CA PRO A 122 25.73 -5.23 1.93
C PRO A 122 25.80 -4.95 3.42
N LYS A 123 26.73 -4.13 3.86
CA LYS A 123 26.73 -3.59 5.23
C LYS A 123 25.42 -2.84 5.47
N ALA A 124 24.48 -3.51 6.11
CA ALA A 124 23.23 -2.93 6.60
C ALA A 124 23.44 -1.96 7.79
N GLU A 125 24.64 -1.41 7.92
CA GLU A 125 25.04 -0.61 9.09
C GLU A 125 24.66 0.87 9.07
N LYS A 126 24.15 1.40 7.92
CA LYS A 126 23.89 2.85 7.85
C LYS A 126 22.44 3.27 8.07
N ALA A 127 21.47 2.38 7.91
CA ALA A 127 20.07 2.73 8.12
C ALA A 127 19.63 2.52 9.58
N GLU A 128 20.11 1.45 10.22
CA GLU A 128 19.79 1.18 11.64
C GLU A 128 20.48 2.18 12.58
N LYS A 129 21.76 2.53 12.33
CA LYS A 129 22.46 3.55 13.15
C LYS A 129 21.82 4.93 13.08
N LYS A 130 21.25 5.36 11.93
CA LYS A 130 20.51 6.63 11.87
C LYS A 130 19.18 6.61 12.62
N VAL A 131 18.50 5.45 12.68
CA VAL A 131 17.23 5.33 13.40
C VAL A 131 17.47 5.15 14.90
N GLU A 132 18.56 4.48 15.30
CA GLU A 132 18.95 4.35 16.70
C GLU A 132 19.48 5.68 17.27
N THR A 133 20.38 6.40 16.57
CA THR A 133 20.87 7.70 17.02
C THR A 133 19.74 8.74 17.17
N VAL A 134 18.79 8.78 16.23
CA VAL A 134 17.62 9.68 16.35
C VAL A 134 16.68 9.27 17.48
N LYS A 135 16.53 7.96 17.75
CA LYS A 135 15.74 7.48 18.90
C LYS A 135 16.44 7.72 20.22
N GLU A 136 17.76 7.55 20.30
CA GLU A 136 18.55 7.86 21.49
C GLU A 136 18.55 9.35 21.82
N GLU A 137 18.75 10.22 20.84
CA GLU A 137 18.66 11.68 21.04
C GLU A 137 17.27 12.14 21.51
N ILE A 138 16.18 11.56 20.99
CA ILE A 138 14.80 11.89 21.41
C ILE A 138 14.51 11.35 22.84
N THR A 139 15.03 10.19 23.21
CA THR A 139 14.86 9.64 24.56
C THR A 139 15.69 10.38 25.58
N ASP A 140 16.86 10.89 25.21
CA ASP A 140 17.72 11.66 26.10
C ASP A 140 17.16 13.05 26.39
N LEU A 141 16.62 13.75 25.38
CA LEU A 141 15.94 15.04 25.57
C LEU A 141 14.72 14.93 26.49
N SER A 142 13.97 13.83 26.42
CA SER A 142 12.79 13.64 27.29
C SER A 142 13.13 13.39 28.76
N LYS A 143 14.34 12.88 29.06
CA LYS A 143 14.85 12.63 30.41
C LYS A 143 15.39 13.89 31.07
N LEU A 144 15.71 14.95 30.31
CA LEU A 144 16.25 16.19 30.81
C LEU A 144 15.23 16.99 31.63
N THR A 145 15.74 17.74 32.61
CA THR A 145 14.93 18.67 33.40
C THR A 145 14.58 19.92 32.59
N VAL A 146 13.54 20.66 33.00
CA VAL A 146 13.13 21.90 32.33
C VAL A 146 14.26 22.95 32.31
N ALA A 147 15.09 22.97 33.34
CA ALA A 147 16.22 23.88 33.44
C ALA A 147 17.32 23.58 32.41
N GLU A 148 17.61 22.30 32.17
CA GLU A 148 18.57 21.84 31.16
C GLU A 148 18.05 22.04 29.74
N LEU A 149 16.77 21.77 29.49
CA LEU A 149 16.13 22.06 28.20
C LEU A 149 16.15 23.57 27.87
N LYS A 150 15.96 24.45 28.85
CA LYS A 150 16.07 25.91 28.67
C LYS A 150 17.50 26.37 28.37
N LYS A 151 18.52 25.72 28.95
CA LYS A 151 19.92 26.00 28.61
C LYS A 151 20.21 25.59 27.15
N LEU A 152 19.81 24.39 26.72
CA LEU A 152 19.97 23.95 25.33
C LEU A 152 19.20 24.82 24.32
N ALA A 153 18.03 25.33 24.71
CA ALA A 153 17.25 26.24 23.88
C ALA A 153 17.94 27.64 23.78
N SER A 154 18.63 28.11 24.85
CA SER A 154 19.43 29.31 24.77
C SER A 154 20.67 29.17 23.90
N GLU A 155 21.35 28.02 23.93
CA GLU A 155 22.51 27.71 23.07
C GLU A 155 22.12 27.63 21.58
N LYS A 156 20.91 27.16 21.29
CA LYS A 156 20.34 27.12 19.92
C LYS A 156 19.64 28.42 19.48
N ASN A 157 19.71 29.49 20.27
CA ASN A 157 19.11 30.79 20.02
C ASN A 157 17.59 30.75 19.71
N ILE A 158 16.84 29.91 20.41
CA ILE A 158 15.38 29.80 20.24
C ILE A 158 14.71 30.96 20.95
N GLU A 159 13.94 31.80 20.24
CA GLU A 159 13.24 32.95 20.84
C GLU A 159 12.09 32.46 21.76
N GLY A 160 11.96 33.14 22.92
CA GLY A 160 10.85 32.88 23.86
C GLY A 160 11.01 31.66 24.77
N TYR A 161 12.16 30.98 24.80
CA TYR A 161 12.40 29.73 25.57
C TYR A 161 12.15 29.88 27.09
N THR A 162 12.22 31.10 27.63
CA THR A 162 12.02 31.35 29.06
C THR A 162 10.60 31.13 29.54
N SER A 163 9.59 31.35 28.67
CA SER A 163 8.16 31.19 28.93
C SER A 163 7.59 29.83 28.53
N MET A 164 8.34 29.05 27.76
CA MET A 164 7.88 27.75 27.21
C MET A 164 7.79 26.67 28.27
N LYS A 165 6.75 25.81 28.15
CA LYS A 165 6.57 24.61 28.96
C LYS A 165 7.46 23.46 28.43
N LYS A 166 7.65 22.39 29.22
CA LYS A 166 8.51 21.26 28.86
C LYS A 166 8.16 20.64 27.49
N ALA A 167 6.86 20.52 27.16
CA ALA A 167 6.40 19.97 25.90
C ALA A 167 6.80 20.85 24.70
N GLU A 168 6.64 22.16 24.83
CA GLU A 168 6.97 23.16 23.81
C GLU A 168 8.50 23.25 23.60
N LEU A 169 9.27 23.13 24.65
CA LEU A 169 10.74 23.08 24.59
C LEU A 169 11.25 21.83 23.89
N LEU A 170 10.59 20.67 24.10
CA LEU A 170 10.91 19.42 23.42
C LEU A 170 10.56 19.46 21.93
N GLU A 171 9.51 20.16 21.53
CA GLU A 171 9.17 20.36 20.13
C GLU A 171 10.12 21.34 19.42
N ALA A 172 10.51 22.41 20.10
CA ALA A 172 11.41 23.42 19.57
C ALA A 172 12.88 22.93 19.45
N LEU A 173 13.26 21.88 20.20
CA LEU A 173 14.59 21.29 20.20
C LEU A 173 14.74 20.07 19.28
N LYS A 174 13.61 19.57 18.71
CA LYS A 174 13.61 18.50 17.70
C LYS A 174 14.08 19.02 16.34
#